data_3cc892f1cdbe04750aaf251318417a13
#
_entry.id   3cc892f1cdbe04750aaf251318417a13
#
_cell.length_a   1.000
_cell.length_b   1.000
_cell.length_c   1.000
_cell.angle_alpha   90.00
_cell.angle_beta   90.00
_cell.angle_gamma   90.00
#
_symmetry.space_group_name_H-M   'P 1'
#
loop_
_entity.id
_entity.type
_entity.pdbx_description
1 polymer ?
#
loop_
_entity_poly.entity_id
_entity_poly.type
_entity_poly.pdbx_seq_one_letter_code
_entity_poly.pdbx_strand_id
1 'polypeptide(L)'
;YASNLIAEHDVVLLSDYAKGTLTNIEALISACRELNTPVLVDPKGADFSRYAGATLITPNLSEFEAVVGACYQDDTVISARARDLCDQHCFDAVLVTRSERGMTLQSREGEPLHLPALAREVFDVTGAGDTVISAMAAGLASQDTLENSTRLANVAAGLVVGKVGTAAVTREELEGALLRSEDDVDKELPAFGVVTEQEAMMAVATLKAEGQRVVMTNGCFDLLHPGHVTYLSQAAALADVLIVAVNDDASVTRVKGPDRPINGIDSRMSVLAGLRSVSYVVPFSEDTPARLIEVISPDVLVKGGDYAISEIAGHEHVLESGGEV
;
A
#
# COMPACT_ATOMS: atom_id res chain seq x y z
N TYR A 1 -27.40 -28.54 -18.18
CA TYR A 1 -27.21 -28.41 -16.72
C TYR A 1 -26.42 -27.13 -16.38
N ALA A 2 -25.28 -26.88 -17.03
CA ALA A 2 -24.47 -25.68 -16.78
C ALA A 2 -25.25 -24.38 -17.07
N SER A 3 -25.98 -24.29 -18.17
CA SER A 3 -26.76 -23.09 -18.54
C SER A 3 -27.81 -22.74 -17.50
N ASN A 4 -28.47 -23.72 -16.86
CA ASN A 4 -29.43 -23.46 -15.80
C ASN A 4 -28.75 -22.88 -14.56
N LEU A 5 -27.56 -23.41 -14.18
CA LEU A 5 -26.79 -22.88 -13.06
C LEU A 5 -26.31 -21.45 -13.33
N ILE A 6 -25.80 -21.17 -14.53
CA ILE A 6 -25.34 -19.83 -14.91
C ILE A 6 -26.49 -18.81 -14.78
N ALA A 7 -27.70 -19.17 -15.23
CA ALA A 7 -28.85 -18.27 -15.16
C ALA A 7 -29.36 -17.95 -13.74
N GLU A 8 -28.91 -18.72 -12.74
CA GLU A 8 -29.28 -18.52 -11.33
C GLU A 8 -28.24 -17.73 -10.54
N HIS A 9 -27.14 -17.28 -11.22
CA HIS A 9 -26.02 -16.61 -10.55
C HIS A 9 -25.70 -15.27 -11.22
N ASP A 10 -25.25 -14.32 -10.42
CA ASP A 10 -24.92 -12.95 -10.86
C ASP A 10 -23.55 -12.88 -11.54
N VAL A 11 -22.64 -13.83 -11.28
CA VAL A 11 -21.28 -13.90 -11.80
C VAL A 11 -20.78 -15.34 -11.85
N VAL A 12 -19.92 -15.65 -12.82
CA VAL A 12 -19.23 -16.93 -12.91
C VAL A 12 -17.72 -16.70 -12.80
N LEU A 13 -17.06 -17.46 -11.91
CA LEU A 13 -15.61 -17.44 -11.74
C LEU A 13 -15.03 -18.77 -12.19
N LEU A 14 -14.03 -18.73 -13.09
CA LEU A 14 -13.35 -19.89 -13.65
C LEU A 14 -11.85 -19.79 -13.32
N SER A 15 -11.38 -20.56 -12.35
CA SER A 15 -9.94 -20.63 -12.00
C SER A 15 -9.33 -21.83 -12.73
N ASP A 16 -8.43 -21.58 -13.69
CA ASP A 16 -7.78 -22.61 -14.51
C ASP A 16 -6.40 -22.97 -13.95
N TYR A 17 -6.27 -24.17 -13.45
CA TYR A 17 -4.99 -24.75 -12.99
C TYR A 17 -4.35 -25.68 -14.05
N ALA A 18 -4.86 -25.71 -15.27
CA ALA A 18 -4.43 -26.60 -16.35
C ALA A 18 -4.45 -28.12 -15.96
N LYS A 19 -5.35 -28.50 -15.03
CA LYS A 19 -5.50 -29.89 -14.55
C LYS A 19 -6.66 -30.64 -15.21
N GLY A 20 -7.25 -30.09 -16.28
CA GLY A 20 -8.28 -30.74 -17.10
C GLY A 20 -9.73 -30.52 -16.63
N THR A 21 -9.98 -29.84 -15.51
CA THR A 21 -11.36 -29.56 -15.02
C THR A 21 -12.11 -28.64 -15.99
N LEU A 22 -11.43 -27.68 -16.60
CA LEU A 22 -11.99 -26.68 -17.52
C LEU A 22 -11.69 -27.01 -18.99
N THR A 23 -11.84 -28.28 -19.39
CA THR A 23 -11.59 -28.73 -20.78
C THR A 23 -12.50 -28.04 -21.80
N ASN A 24 -13.75 -27.72 -21.40
CA ASN A 24 -14.75 -27.06 -22.26
C ASN A 24 -15.01 -25.61 -21.83
N ILE A 25 -13.96 -24.89 -21.45
CA ILE A 25 -14.08 -23.51 -20.92
C ILE A 25 -14.71 -22.55 -21.93
N GLU A 26 -14.42 -22.71 -23.22
CA GLU A 26 -14.98 -21.92 -24.32
C GLU A 26 -16.52 -22.01 -24.35
N ALA A 27 -17.07 -23.21 -24.18
CA ALA A 27 -18.52 -23.42 -24.13
C ALA A 27 -19.15 -22.78 -22.88
N LEU A 28 -18.46 -22.78 -21.74
CA LEU A 28 -18.93 -22.11 -20.53
C LEU A 28 -18.94 -20.59 -20.70
N ILE A 29 -17.87 -20.01 -21.27
CA ILE A 29 -17.81 -18.57 -21.54
C ILE A 29 -18.89 -18.15 -22.53
N SER A 30 -19.10 -18.93 -23.60
CA SER A 30 -20.16 -18.67 -24.58
C SER A 30 -21.56 -18.66 -23.91
N ALA A 31 -21.84 -19.66 -23.06
CA ALA A 31 -23.10 -19.74 -22.33
C ALA A 31 -23.30 -18.55 -21.36
N CYS A 32 -22.24 -18.09 -20.70
CA CYS A 32 -22.30 -16.89 -19.85
C CYS A 32 -22.64 -15.65 -20.68
N ARG A 33 -22.02 -15.48 -21.84
CA ARG A 33 -22.30 -14.36 -22.75
C ARG A 33 -23.75 -14.37 -23.27
N GLU A 34 -24.24 -15.53 -23.67
CA GLU A 34 -25.65 -15.67 -24.14
C GLU A 34 -26.66 -15.29 -23.06
N LEU A 35 -26.29 -15.50 -21.79
CA LEU A 35 -27.13 -15.18 -20.64
C LEU A 35 -26.86 -13.80 -20.04
N ASN A 36 -25.89 -13.03 -20.59
CA ASN A 36 -25.40 -11.77 -20.05
C ASN A 36 -24.90 -11.87 -18.59
N THR A 37 -24.38 -13.03 -18.21
CA THR A 37 -23.77 -13.25 -16.90
C THR A 37 -22.26 -12.98 -16.99
N PRO A 38 -21.71 -12.04 -16.23
CA PRO A 38 -20.27 -11.78 -16.21
C PRO A 38 -19.46 -13.05 -15.90
N VAL A 39 -18.37 -13.28 -16.67
CA VAL A 39 -17.47 -14.40 -16.45
C VAL A 39 -16.04 -13.93 -16.26
N LEU A 40 -15.46 -14.25 -15.10
CA LEU A 40 -14.10 -13.93 -14.73
C LEU A 40 -13.25 -15.19 -14.85
N VAL A 41 -12.05 -15.04 -15.39
CA VAL A 41 -11.13 -16.17 -15.56
C VAL A 41 -9.78 -15.84 -14.93
N ASP A 42 -9.33 -16.70 -14.03
CA ASP A 42 -7.92 -16.77 -13.62
C ASP A 42 -7.20 -17.71 -14.62
N PRO A 43 -6.40 -17.14 -15.54
CA PRO A 43 -5.88 -17.89 -16.66
C PRO A 43 -4.63 -18.69 -16.28
N LYS A 44 -4.34 -19.77 -17.04
CA LYS A 44 -3.10 -20.52 -16.94
C LYS A 44 -2.51 -20.82 -18.30
N GLY A 45 -1.18 -20.72 -18.41
CA GLY A 45 -0.43 -21.05 -19.62
C GLY A 45 -0.10 -19.80 -20.44
N ALA A 46 0.40 -20.05 -21.68
CA ALA A 46 0.89 -19.02 -22.60
C ALA A 46 -0.06 -18.80 -23.80
N ASP A 47 -1.32 -19.23 -23.70
CA ASP A 47 -2.34 -19.02 -24.73
C ASP A 47 -3.68 -18.66 -24.08
N PHE A 48 -4.08 -17.42 -24.29
CA PHE A 48 -5.34 -16.90 -23.75
C PHE A 48 -6.51 -16.99 -24.76
N SER A 49 -6.29 -17.52 -25.96
CA SER A 49 -7.33 -17.64 -26.99
C SER A 49 -8.52 -18.48 -26.54
N ARG A 50 -8.28 -19.50 -25.72
CA ARG A 50 -9.30 -20.37 -25.14
C ARG A 50 -10.26 -19.66 -24.17
N TYR A 51 -9.88 -18.48 -23.67
CA TYR A 51 -10.70 -17.66 -22.79
C TYR A 51 -11.47 -16.57 -23.54
N ALA A 52 -11.42 -16.58 -24.87
CA ALA A 52 -12.04 -15.58 -25.71
C ALA A 52 -13.50 -15.33 -25.33
N GLY A 53 -13.86 -14.06 -25.20
CA GLY A 53 -15.17 -13.63 -24.77
C GLY A 53 -15.38 -13.54 -23.26
N ALA A 54 -14.38 -13.81 -22.42
CA ALA A 54 -14.49 -13.56 -20.99
C ALA A 54 -14.72 -12.07 -20.68
N THR A 55 -15.47 -11.76 -19.62
CA THR A 55 -15.64 -10.37 -19.14
C THR A 55 -14.31 -9.85 -18.62
N LEU A 56 -13.62 -10.65 -17.82
CA LEU A 56 -12.32 -10.27 -17.23
C LEU A 56 -11.39 -11.48 -17.19
N ILE A 57 -10.11 -11.27 -17.50
CA ILE A 57 -9.05 -12.19 -17.15
C ILE A 57 -8.07 -11.54 -16.18
N THR A 58 -7.49 -12.35 -15.26
CA THR A 58 -6.62 -11.85 -14.17
C THR A 58 -5.23 -12.48 -14.16
N PRO A 59 -4.44 -12.39 -15.25
CA PRO A 59 -3.09 -12.94 -15.28
C PRO A 59 -2.17 -12.19 -14.31
N ASN A 60 -1.19 -12.90 -13.74
CA ASN A 60 -0.04 -12.23 -13.16
C ASN A 60 0.91 -11.72 -14.26
N LEU A 61 1.83 -10.82 -13.90
CA LEU A 61 2.74 -10.20 -14.88
C LEU A 61 3.54 -11.23 -15.68
N SER A 62 4.01 -12.32 -15.06
CA SER A 62 4.76 -13.38 -15.76
C SER A 62 3.90 -14.14 -16.76
N GLU A 63 2.65 -14.45 -16.42
CA GLU A 63 1.70 -15.10 -17.33
C GLU A 63 1.30 -14.17 -18.46
N PHE A 64 1.11 -12.88 -18.15
CA PHE A 64 0.83 -11.86 -19.15
C PHE A 64 2.01 -11.71 -20.15
N GLU A 65 3.23 -11.53 -19.65
CA GLU A 65 4.42 -11.39 -20.48
C GLU A 65 4.73 -12.65 -21.30
N ALA A 66 4.37 -13.84 -20.82
CA ALA A 66 4.50 -15.08 -21.60
C ALA A 66 3.64 -15.08 -22.89
N VAL A 67 2.53 -14.34 -22.89
CA VAL A 67 1.62 -14.21 -24.04
C VAL A 67 2.00 -13.00 -24.90
N VAL A 68 2.24 -11.84 -24.30
CA VAL A 68 2.41 -10.58 -25.04
C VAL A 68 3.88 -10.16 -25.23
N GLY A 69 4.82 -10.87 -24.62
CA GLY A 69 6.24 -10.51 -24.57
C GLY A 69 6.57 -9.56 -23.40
N ALA A 70 7.87 -9.34 -23.18
CA ALA A 70 8.37 -8.56 -22.04
C ALA A 70 7.85 -7.12 -22.01
N CYS A 71 7.29 -6.69 -20.89
CA CYS A 71 6.73 -5.34 -20.69
C CYS A 71 7.66 -4.41 -19.90
N TYR A 72 8.78 -4.92 -19.39
CA TYR A 72 9.78 -4.16 -18.61
C TYR A 72 9.17 -3.37 -17.45
N GLN A 73 8.04 -3.85 -16.93
CA GLN A 73 7.26 -3.21 -15.85
C GLN A 73 6.80 -1.77 -16.17
N ASP A 74 6.77 -1.39 -17.44
CA ASP A 74 6.30 -0.10 -17.92
C ASP A 74 4.77 -0.09 -18.02
N ASP A 75 4.13 0.82 -17.29
CA ASP A 75 2.67 0.93 -17.18
C ASP A 75 2.01 1.19 -18.54
N THR A 76 2.64 2.00 -19.38
CA THR A 76 2.14 2.32 -20.72
C THR A 76 2.20 1.11 -21.63
N VAL A 77 3.28 0.34 -21.57
CA VAL A 77 3.46 -0.89 -22.36
C VAL A 77 2.47 -1.96 -21.91
N ILE A 78 2.29 -2.14 -20.60
CA ILE A 78 1.32 -3.09 -20.03
C ILE A 78 -0.09 -2.75 -20.49
N SER A 79 -0.50 -1.50 -20.37
CA SER A 79 -1.84 -1.04 -20.76
C SER A 79 -2.10 -1.20 -22.25
N ALA A 80 -1.15 -0.81 -23.10
CA ALA A 80 -1.28 -0.95 -24.55
C ALA A 80 -1.47 -2.43 -24.95
N ARG A 81 -0.62 -3.33 -24.44
CA ARG A 81 -0.72 -4.76 -24.72
C ARG A 81 -1.95 -5.44 -24.13
N ALA A 82 -2.40 -4.99 -22.95
CA ALA A 82 -3.65 -5.46 -22.37
C ALA A 82 -4.87 -5.05 -23.23
N ARG A 83 -4.85 -3.84 -23.80
CA ARG A 83 -5.88 -3.38 -24.75
C ARG A 83 -5.86 -4.22 -26.03
N ASP A 84 -4.67 -4.49 -26.58
CA ASP A 84 -4.54 -5.37 -27.76
C ASP A 84 -5.12 -6.75 -27.49
N LEU A 85 -4.91 -7.33 -26.30
CA LEU A 85 -5.53 -8.61 -25.90
C LEU A 85 -7.05 -8.51 -25.78
N CYS A 86 -7.58 -7.40 -25.24
CA CYS A 86 -9.04 -7.19 -25.19
C CYS A 86 -9.63 -7.21 -26.59
N ASP A 87 -9.01 -6.54 -27.54
CA ASP A 87 -9.47 -6.49 -28.93
C ASP A 87 -9.33 -7.84 -29.63
N GLN A 88 -8.18 -8.51 -29.48
CA GLN A 88 -7.87 -9.77 -30.11
C GLN A 88 -8.79 -10.92 -29.68
N HIS A 89 -9.12 -10.98 -28.39
CA HIS A 89 -9.86 -12.09 -27.78
C HIS A 89 -11.26 -11.70 -27.31
N CYS A 90 -11.71 -10.48 -27.59
CA CYS A 90 -13.02 -9.98 -27.17
C CYS A 90 -13.21 -10.01 -25.63
N PHE A 91 -12.15 -9.74 -24.84
CA PHE A 91 -12.29 -9.49 -23.42
C PHE A 91 -12.91 -8.11 -23.19
N ASP A 92 -13.71 -7.93 -22.15
CA ASP A 92 -14.16 -6.60 -21.78
C ASP A 92 -13.07 -5.87 -20.98
N ALA A 93 -12.25 -6.62 -20.22
CA ALA A 93 -11.07 -6.08 -19.52
C ALA A 93 -9.99 -7.14 -19.24
N VAL A 94 -8.76 -6.67 -18.98
CA VAL A 94 -7.63 -7.45 -18.46
C VAL A 94 -7.12 -6.78 -17.19
N LEU A 95 -7.01 -7.53 -16.09
CA LEU A 95 -6.42 -7.10 -14.82
C LEU A 95 -5.09 -7.81 -14.61
N VAL A 96 -3.98 -7.10 -14.79
CA VAL A 96 -2.64 -7.64 -14.58
C VAL A 96 -2.21 -7.43 -13.13
N THR A 97 -1.96 -8.51 -12.37
CA THR A 97 -1.40 -8.41 -11.02
C THR A 97 0.13 -8.36 -11.09
N ARG A 98 0.77 -7.46 -10.31
CA ARG A 98 2.17 -7.05 -10.44
C ARG A 98 2.95 -7.14 -9.12
N SER A 99 2.54 -8.05 -8.24
CA SER A 99 3.14 -8.26 -6.92
C SER A 99 3.26 -6.96 -6.12
N GLU A 100 4.47 -6.58 -5.68
CA GLU A 100 4.77 -5.37 -4.92
C GLU A 100 4.44 -4.06 -5.65
N ARG A 101 4.19 -4.11 -6.95
CA ARG A 101 3.77 -2.95 -7.75
C ARG A 101 2.26 -2.80 -7.88
N GLY A 102 1.50 -3.67 -7.22
CA GLY A 102 0.05 -3.60 -7.23
C GLY A 102 -0.58 -4.21 -8.47
N MET A 103 -1.46 -3.51 -9.16
CA MET A 103 -2.19 -4.06 -10.30
C MET A 103 -2.56 -2.99 -11.34
N THR A 104 -2.77 -3.45 -12.57
CA THR A 104 -3.20 -2.62 -13.68
C THR A 104 -4.44 -3.21 -14.33
N LEU A 105 -5.56 -2.49 -14.29
CA LEU A 105 -6.76 -2.80 -15.05
C LEU A 105 -6.74 -2.03 -16.37
N GLN A 106 -6.96 -2.74 -17.48
CA GLN A 106 -7.24 -2.15 -18.78
C GLN A 106 -8.56 -2.69 -19.31
N SER A 107 -9.54 -1.82 -19.43
CA SER A 107 -10.80 -2.10 -20.14
C SER A 107 -10.64 -1.85 -21.63
N ARG A 108 -11.46 -2.52 -22.46
CA ARG A 108 -11.41 -2.35 -23.91
C ARG A 108 -11.60 -0.89 -24.35
N GLU A 109 -12.55 -0.16 -23.76
CA GLU A 109 -12.93 1.20 -24.13
C GLU A 109 -12.56 2.25 -23.07
N GLY A 110 -11.85 1.86 -21.99
CA GLY A 110 -11.54 2.74 -20.86
C GLY A 110 -10.09 3.20 -20.80
N GLU A 111 -9.82 4.22 -19.99
CA GLU A 111 -8.47 4.57 -19.59
C GLU A 111 -7.91 3.50 -18.63
N PRO A 112 -6.59 3.28 -18.62
CA PRO A 112 -5.98 2.33 -17.70
C PRO A 112 -6.09 2.81 -16.26
N LEU A 113 -6.37 1.88 -15.34
CA LEU A 113 -6.33 2.12 -13.91
C LEU A 113 -5.11 1.41 -13.31
N HIS A 114 -4.16 2.17 -12.80
CA HIS A 114 -2.99 1.65 -12.10
C HIS A 114 -3.16 1.86 -10.61
N LEU A 115 -3.13 0.77 -9.84
CA LEU A 115 -3.24 0.81 -8.39
C LEU A 115 -1.93 0.29 -7.77
N PRO A 116 -1.28 1.06 -6.88
CA PRO A 116 -0.12 0.57 -6.15
C PRO A 116 -0.52 -0.52 -5.15
N ALA A 117 0.44 -1.36 -4.76
CA ALA A 117 0.20 -2.34 -3.69
C ALA A 117 -0.06 -1.63 -2.35
N LEU A 118 -1.06 -2.09 -1.61
CA LEU A 118 -1.45 -1.52 -0.31
C LEU A 118 -0.85 -2.29 0.88
N ALA A 119 -0.08 -3.35 0.64
CA ALA A 119 0.53 -4.13 1.71
C ALA A 119 1.62 -3.33 2.42
N ARG A 120 1.51 -3.17 3.75
CA ARG A 120 2.53 -2.56 4.61
C ARG A 120 3.62 -3.55 5.01
N GLU A 121 3.25 -4.80 5.22
CA GLU A 121 4.14 -5.94 5.51
C GLU A 121 3.67 -7.14 4.71
N VAL A 122 4.60 -7.84 4.07
CA VAL A 122 4.30 -9.03 3.27
C VAL A 122 4.84 -10.24 4.02
N PHE A 123 3.95 -11.11 4.50
CA PHE A 123 4.30 -12.37 5.14
C PHE A 123 4.21 -13.54 4.16
N ASP A 124 3.15 -13.60 3.37
CA ASP A 124 2.95 -14.68 2.40
C ASP A 124 2.08 -14.18 1.24
N VAL A 125 2.54 -14.40 0.01
CA VAL A 125 1.80 -14.01 -1.21
C VAL A 125 0.88 -15.13 -1.74
N THR A 126 0.86 -16.29 -1.07
CA THR A 126 0.06 -17.44 -1.48
C THR A 126 -1.44 -17.12 -1.36
N GLY A 127 -2.18 -17.29 -2.45
CA GLY A 127 -3.62 -17.01 -2.48
C GLY A 127 -3.99 -15.54 -2.75
N ALA A 128 -3.01 -14.65 -2.96
CA ALA A 128 -3.31 -13.26 -3.32
C ALA A 128 -4.09 -13.15 -4.63
N GLY A 129 -3.72 -13.91 -5.66
CA GLY A 129 -4.44 -13.97 -6.95
C GLY A 129 -5.88 -14.48 -6.80
N ASP A 130 -6.08 -15.57 -6.03
CA ASP A 130 -7.40 -16.10 -5.72
C ASP A 130 -8.27 -15.08 -4.97
N THR A 131 -7.65 -14.30 -4.07
CA THR A 131 -8.33 -13.21 -3.34
C THR A 131 -8.73 -12.08 -4.29
N VAL A 132 -7.84 -11.67 -5.20
CA VAL A 132 -8.12 -10.64 -6.21
C VAL A 132 -9.34 -11.01 -7.04
N ILE A 133 -9.33 -12.18 -7.67
CA ILE A 133 -10.43 -12.58 -8.56
C ILE A 133 -11.73 -12.80 -7.79
N SER A 134 -11.67 -13.29 -6.54
CA SER A 134 -12.85 -13.47 -5.68
C SER A 134 -13.46 -12.13 -5.27
N ALA A 135 -12.65 -11.13 -4.93
CA ALA A 135 -13.12 -9.79 -4.61
C ALA A 135 -13.71 -9.09 -5.85
N MET A 136 -13.07 -9.24 -7.03
CA MET A 136 -13.63 -8.80 -8.31
C MET A 136 -15.01 -9.40 -8.57
N ALA A 137 -15.14 -10.72 -8.36
CA ALA A 137 -16.42 -11.40 -8.54
C ALA A 137 -17.50 -10.89 -7.59
N ALA A 138 -17.17 -10.65 -6.31
CA ALA A 138 -18.07 -10.10 -5.31
C ALA A 138 -18.55 -8.68 -5.69
N GLY A 139 -17.64 -7.82 -6.14
CA GLY A 139 -17.98 -6.47 -6.61
C GLY A 139 -18.93 -6.49 -7.80
N LEU A 140 -18.61 -7.26 -8.83
CA LEU A 140 -19.45 -7.38 -10.03
C LEU A 140 -20.81 -8.04 -9.74
N ALA A 141 -20.87 -9.03 -8.84
CA ALA A 141 -22.14 -9.61 -8.39
C ALA A 141 -23.03 -8.57 -7.67
N SER A 142 -22.42 -7.58 -7.04
CA SER A 142 -23.10 -6.44 -6.42
C SER A 142 -23.46 -5.33 -7.42
N GLN A 143 -23.29 -5.56 -8.72
CA GLN A 143 -23.52 -4.61 -9.82
C GLN A 143 -22.59 -3.38 -9.77
N ASP A 144 -21.44 -3.50 -9.15
CA ASP A 144 -20.45 -2.45 -9.15
C ASP A 144 -19.63 -2.43 -10.46
N THR A 145 -18.92 -1.34 -10.70
CA THR A 145 -18.09 -1.18 -11.89
C THR A 145 -16.81 -2.04 -11.80
N LEU A 146 -16.19 -2.32 -12.95
CA LEU A 146 -14.88 -2.97 -12.99
C LEU A 146 -13.81 -2.19 -12.21
N GLU A 147 -13.85 -0.86 -12.27
CA GLU A 147 -12.90 0.00 -11.58
C GLU A 147 -13.05 -0.08 -10.06
N ASN A 148 -14.27 0.05 -9.53
CA ASN A 148 -14.54 -0.05 -8.11
C ASN A 148 -14.25 -1.46 -7.59
N SER A 149 -14.64 -2.50 -8.33
CA SER A 149 -14.32 -3.89 -8.02
C SER A 149 -12.80 -4.13 -7.98
N THR A 150 -12.02 -3.44 -8.85
CA THR A 150 -10.55 -3.51 -8.84
C THR A 150 -9.98 -2.83 -7.60
N ARG A 151 -10.52 -1.68 -7.18
CA ARG A 151 -10.11 -1.02 -5.92
C ARG A 151 -10.39 -1.91 -4.71
N LEU A 152 -11.56 -2.52 -4.65
CA LEU A 152 -11.93 -3.51 -3.63
C LEU A 152 -10.95 -4.69 -3.61
N ALA A 153 -10.63 -5.24 -4.78
CA ALA A 153 -9.68 -6.35 -4.93
C ALA A 153 -8.26 -5.98 -4.50
N ASN A 154 -7.81 -4.74 -4.75
CA ASN A 154 -6.51 -4.25 -4.31
C ASN A 154 -6.42 -4.15 -2.78
N VAL A 155 -7.48 -3.66 -2.12
CA VAL A 155 -7.57 -3.65 -0.65
C VAL A 155 -7.56 -5.06 -0.08
N ALA A 156 -8.37 -5.97 -0.65
CA ALA A 156 -8.43 -7.37 -0.21
C ALA A 156 -7.07 -8.08 -0.37
N ALA A 157 -6.37 -7.87 -1.49
CA ALA A 157 -5.02 -8.40 -1.72
C ALA A 157 -4.02 -7.88 -0.68
N GLY A 158 -4.06 -6.58 -0.37
CA GLY A 158 -3.21 -5.98 0.67
C GLY A 158 -3.41 -6.59 2.06
N LEU A 159 -4.65 -6.92 2.40
CA LEU A 159 -4.98 -7.58 3.68
C LEU A 159 -4.48 -9.03 3.73
N VAL A 160 -4.62 -9.78 2.63
CA VAL A 160 -4.27 -11.22 2.63
C VAL A 160 -2.77 -11.46 2.66
N VAL A 161 -1.96 -10.65 1.95
CA VAL A 161 -0.50 -10.80 1.95
C VAL A 161 0.14 -10.42 3.29
N GLY A 162 -0.57 -9.69 4.16
CA GLY A 162 -0.20 -9.42 5.54
C GLY A 162 -0.48 -10.56 6.52
N LYS A 163 -1.01 -11.71 6.06
CA LYS A 163 -1.33 -12.86 6.87
C LYS A 163 -0.40 -14.04 6.55
N VAL A 164 -0.22 -14.94 7.51
CA VAL A 164 0.59 -16.15 7.30
C VAL A 164 -0.26 -17.25 6.67
N GLY A 165 0.22 -17.85 5.59
CA GLY A 165 -0.43 -18.94 4.87
C GLY A 165 -1.61 -18.48 4.00
N THR A 166 -2.39 -19.45 3.48
CA THR A 166 -3.61 -19.17 2.70
C THR A 166 -4.72 -18.67 3.63
N ALA A 167 -4.79 -17.37 3.84
CA ALA A 167 -5.79 -16.75 4.69
C ALA A 167 -6.98 -16.22 3.86
N ALA A 168 -8.17 -16.22 4.44
CA ALA A 168 -9.32 -15.52 3.88
C ALA A 168 -9.41 -14.10 4.44
N VAL A 169 -10.00 -13.19 3.65
CA VAL A 169 -10.39 -11.85 4.10
C VAL A 169 -11.82 -11.91 4.58
N THR A 170 -12.09 -11.46 5.81
CA THR A 170 -13.45 -11.36 6.32
C THR A 170 -14.10 -10.05 5.87
N ARG A 171 -15.43 -9.99 5.93
CA ARG A 171 -16.18 -8.78 5.63
C ARG A 171 -15.79 -7.63 6.55
N GLU A 172 -15.65 -7.89 7.84
CA GLU A 172 -15.29 -6.90 8.87
C GLU A 172 -13.89 -6.32 8.63
N GLU A 173 -12.93 -7.16 8.23
CA GLU A 173 -11.59 -6.71 7.86
C GLU A 173 -11.62 -5.81 6.62
N LEU A 174 -12.39 -6.20 5.61
CA LEU A 174 -12.52 -5.46 4.37
C LEU A 174 -13.23 -4.12 4.59
N GLU A 175 -14.36 -4.12 5.30
CA GLU A 175 -15.08 -2.89 5.68
C GLU A 175 -14.17 -1.96 6.49
N GLY A 176 -13.46 -2.50 7.49
CA GLY A 176 -12.52 -1.71 8.28
C GLY A 176 -11.33 -1.17 7.49
N ALA A 177 -10.90 -1.83 6.40
CA ALA A 177 -9.85 -1.33 5.53
C ALA A 177 -10.39 -0.31 4.51
N LEU A 178 -11.61 -0.50 4.00
CA LEU A 178 -12.27 0.43 3.09
C LEU A 178 -12.62 1.74 3.79
N LEU A 179 -13.17 1.69 5.00
CA LEU A 179 -13.41 2.88 5.82
C LEU A 179 -12.12 3.66 6.03
N ARG A 180 -10.99 2.97 6.25
CA ARG A 180 -9.67 3.61 6.32
C ARG A 180 -9.18 4.17 4.98
N SER A 181 -9.61 3.62 3.84
CA SER A 181 -9.22 4.09 2.50
C SER A 181 -10.15 5.19 1.96
N GLU A 182 -11.39 5.27 2.41
CA GLU A 182 -12.31 6.36 2.08
C GLU A 182 -11.97 7.64 2.87
N ASP A 183 -11.48 7.49 4.11
CA ASP A 183 -10.97 8.58 4.94
C ASP A 183 -9.62 9.13 4.42
N ASP A 184 -8.87 8.37 3.60
CA ASP A 184 -7.67 8.86 2.89
C ASP A 184 -7.99 9.84 1.74
N VAL A 185 -9.24 10.01 1.35
CA VAL A 185 -9.68 11.07 0.41
C VAL A 185 -9.99 12.38 1.15
N ASP A 186 -10.33 12.29 2.45
CA ASP A 186 -10.35 13.39 3.41
C ASP A 186 -9.41 12.99 4.57
N LYS A 187 -8.12 13.08 4.31
CA LYS A 187 -6.98 13.05 5.24
C LYS A 187 -7.30 12.91 6.73
N GLU A 188 -7.73 11.74 7.21
CA GLU A 188 -7.35 11.37 8.56
C GLU A 188 -5.89 10.93 8.56
N LEU A 189 -5.07 11.76 9.15
CA LEU A 189 -3.67 11.50 9.43
C LEU A 189 -3.55 10.15 10.14
N PRO A 190 -2.55 9.31 9.80
CA PRO A 190 -2.33 8.07 10.53
C PRO A 190 -2.23 8.41 12.01
N ALA A 191 -3.01 7.73 12.84
CA ALA A 191 -3.04 8.00 14.28
C ALA A 191 -1.65 7.87 14.93
N PHE A 192 -0.73 7.12 14.31
CA PHE A 192 0.69 6.98 14.66
C PHE A 192 1.44 6.19 13.58
N GLY A 193 2.77 6.26 13.61
CA GLY A 193 3.65 5.47 12.74
C GLY A 193 4.61 6.31 11.88
N VAL A 194 5.11 5.71 10.79
CA VAL A 194 5.96 6.41 9.83
C VAL A 194 5.09 7.30 8.95
N VAL A 195 5.44 8.57 8.86
CA VAL A 195 4.71 9.60 8.11
C VAL A 195 5.64 10.45 7.28
N THR A 196 5.13 11.05 6.23
CA THR A 196 5.82 12.09 5.46
C THR A 196 5.85 13.40 6.25
N GLU A 197 6.70 14.34 5.86
CA GLU A 197 6.75 15.68 6.45
C GLU A 197 5.39 16.38 6.37
N GLN A 198 4.71 16.27 5.24
CA GLN A 198 3.39 16.88 5.04
C GLN A 198 2.32 16.29 5.96
N GLU A 199 2.30 14.97 6.13
CA GLU A 199 1.41 14.29 7.06
C GLU A 199 1.71 14.66 8.51
N ALA A 200 2.99 14.78 8.90
CA ALA A 200 3.38 15.23 10.23
C ALA A 200 2.91 16.65 10.52
N MET A 201 3.06 17.58 9.56
CA MET A 201 2.55 18.95 9.70
C MET A 201 1.05 18.98 9.94
N MET A 202 0.29 18.19 9.20
CA MET A 202 -1.16 18.13 9.32
C MET A 202 -1.57 17.50 10.66
N ALA A 203 -0.87 16.42 11.09
CA ALA A 203 -1.09 15.79 12.39
C ALA A 203 -0.89 16.81 13.52
N VAL A 204 0.22 17.53 13.49
CA VAL A 204 0.53 18.54 14.50
C VAL A 204 -0.50 19.67 14.53
N ALA A 205 -0.95 20.15 13.38
CA ALA A 205 -1.98 21.18 13.30
C ALA A 205 -3.30 20.71 13.94
N THR A 206 -3.72 19.47 13.69
CA THR A 206 -4.92 18.87 14.30
C THR A 206 -4.75 18.70 15.81
N LEU A 207 -3.63 18.11 16.25
CA LEU A 207 -3.33 17.86 17.66
C LEU A 207 -3.32 19.17 18.47
N LYS A 208 -2.69 20.21 17.93
CA LYS A 208 -2.67 21.55 18.57
C LYS A 208 -4.05 22.20 18.63
N ALA A 209 -4.88 22.01 17.60
CA ALA A 209 -6.27 22.49 17.61
C ALA A 209 -7.12 21.79 18.70
N GLU A 210 -6.78 20.54 19.04
CA GLU A 210 -7.37 19.76 20.13
C GLU A 210 -6.75 20.06 21.51
N GLY A 211 -5.78 20.96 21.58
CA GLY A 211 -5.10 21.35 22.80
C GLY A 211 -4.03 20.38 23.28
N GLN A 212 -3.60 19.44 22.42
CA GLN A 212 -2.52 18.50 22.73
C GLN A 212 -1.15 19.14 22.50
N ARG A 213 -0.18 18.80 23.33
CA ARG A 213 1.20 19.26 23.21
C ARG A 213 2.05 18.24 22.46
N VAL A 214 2.93 18.73 21.60
CA VAL A 214 3.82 17.92 20.77
C VAL A 214 5.26 18.08 21.22
N VAL A 215 5.93 16.96 21.53
CA VAL A 215 7.36 16.91 21.73
C VAL A 215 8.06 16.30 20.50
N MET A 216 9.21 16.86 20.14
CA MET A 216 10.02 16.39 19.00
C MET A 216 11.45 16.11 19.42
N THR A 217 12.02 15.07 18.86
CA THR A 217 13.46 14.78 18.93
C THR A 217 13.98 14.33 17.57
N ASN A 218 15.32 14.32 17.40
CA ASN A 218 15.93 13.83 16.17
C ASN A 218 17.16 12.98 16.41
N GLY A 219 17.49 12.10 15.45
CA GLY A 219 18.72 11.32 15.47
C GLY A 219 18.86 10.37 14.30
N CYS A 220 20.05 9.76 14.20
CA CYS A 220 20.31 8.74 13.19
C CYS A 220 19.64 7.40 13.51
N PHE A 221 19.58 7.02 14.79
CA PHE A 221 18.99 5.75 15.28
C PHE A 221 19.44 4.54 14.47
N ASP A 222 20.73 4.50 14.12
CA ASP A 222 21.27 3.49 13.22
C ASP A 222 21.25 2.07 13.85
N LEU A 223 21.67 1.95 15.11
CA LEU A 223 21.52 0.75 15.93
C LEU A 223 20.80 1.13 17.22
N LEU A 224 19.59 0.64 17.41
CA LEU A 224 18.84 0.85 18.64
C LEU A 224 19.41 0.02 19.80
N HIS A 225 19.46 0.63 20.98
CA HIS A 225 19.88 0.00 22.21
C HIS A 225 19.03 0.52 23.39
N PRO A 226 19.05 -0.13 24.56
CA PRO A 226 18.20 0.26 25.71
C PRO A 226 18.24 1.74 26.05
N GLY A 227 19.41 2.41 25.89
CA GLY A 227 19.53 3.85 26.13
C GLY A 227 18.63 4.69 25.23
N HIS A 228 18.46 4.33 23.94
CA HIS A 228 17.52 5.00 23.05
C HIS A 228 16.08 4.79 23.51
N VAL A 229 15.71 3.58 23.92
CA VAL A 229 14.35 3.27 24.40
C VAL A 229 14.02 4.09 25.65
N THR A 230 14.95 4.16 26.61
CA THR A 230 14.78 4.97 27.83
C THR A 230 14.66 6.46 27.50
N TYR A 231 15.54 6.97 26.65
CA TYR A 231 15.54 8.35 26.20
C TYR A 231 14.22 8.76 25.52
N LEU A 232 13.75 7.94 24.56
CA LEU A 232 12.48 8.21 23.87
C LEU A 232 11.27 8.12 24.81
N SER A 233 11.30 7.21 25.77
CA SER A 233 10.26 7.13 26.81
C SER A 233 10.23 8.37 27.72
N GLN A 234 11.40 8.90 28.07
CA GLN A 234 11.50 10.14 28.85
C GLN A 234 11.06 11.35 28.04
N ALA A 235 11.44 11.43 26.75
CA ALA A 235 11.00 12.49 25.87
C ALA A 235 9.46 12.49 25.71
N ALA A 236 8.85 11.32 25.50
CA ALA A 236 7.39 11.17 25.38
C ALA A 236 6.64 11.62 26.65
N ALA A 237 7.25 11.53 27.81
CA ALA A 237 6.62 11.95 29.07
C ALA A 237 6.51 13.49 29.24
N LEU A 238 7.10 14.28 28.32
CA LEU A 238 7.09 15.75 28.39
C LEU A 238 5.89 16.39 27.68
N ALA A 239 5.17 15.61 26.85
CA ALA A 239 4.03 16.09 26.08
C ALA A 239 3.07 14.92 25.76
N ASP A 240 1.99 15.18 25.03
CA ASP A 240 0.99 14.18 24.69
C ASP A 240 1.44 13.28 23.52
N VAL A 241 2.22 13.84 22.58
CA VAL A 241 2.62 13.17 21.33
C VAL A 241 4.11 13.35 21.10
N LEU A 242 4.84 12.24 20.84
CA LEU A 242 6.27 12.24 20.48
C LEU A 242 6.46 12.04 18.98
N ILE A 243 7.14 13.00 18.34
CA ILE A 243 7.64 12.93 16.97
C ILE A 243 9.14 12.66 16.98
N VAL A 244 9.58 11.66 16.23
CA VAL A 244 11.00 11.32 16.06
C VAL A 244 11.42 11.61 14.62
N ALA A 245 12.26 12.61 14.42
CA ALA A 245 12.86 12.89 13.13
C ALA A 245 14.12 12.03 12.91
N VAL A 246 14.18 11.34 11.77
CA VAL A 246 15.25 10.38 11.46
C VAL A 246 16.04 10.83 10.24
N ASN A 247 17.37 10.95 10.40
CA ASN A 247 18.27 11.24 9.30
C ASN A 247 18.17 10.15 8.21
N ASP A 248 18.07 10.55 6.95
CA ASP A 248 18.18 9.60 5.83
C ASP A 248 19.57 8.97 5.75
N ASP A 249 19.74 7.95 4.89
CA ASP A 249 20.99 7.21 4.79
C ASP A 249 22.15 8.09 4.30
N ALA A 250 21.87 9.01 3.38
CA ALA A 250 22.88 9.94 2.88
C ALA A 250 23.33 10.92 3.96
N SER A 251 22.42 11.45 4.77
CA SER A 251 22.73 12.32 5.91
C SER A 251 23.52 11.56 6.99
N VAL A 252 23.13 10.31 7.30
CA VAL A 252 23.90 9.48 8.25
C VAL A 252 25.32 9.23 7.77
N THR A 253 25.50 8.94 6.47
CA THR A 253 26.84 8.75 5.88
C THR A 253 27.70 10.01 6.01
N ARG A 254 27.12 11.20 5.78
CA ARG A 254 27.84 12.47 5.97
C ARG A 254 28.27 12.71 7.42
N VAL A 255 27.40 12.35 8.37
CA VAL A 255 27.65 12.61 9.81
C VAL A 255 28.54 11.54 10.44
N LYS A 256 28.41 10.26 10.07
CA LYS A 256 29.06 9.12 10.73
C LYS A 256 30.11 8.40 9.89
N GLY A 257 30.28 8.78 8.64
CA GLY A 257 31.25 8.18 7.71
C GLY A 257 30.65 7.16 6.74
N PRO A 258 31.45 6.71 5.74
CA PRO A 258 30.97 5.94 4.59
C PRO A 258 30.46 4.53 4.92
N ASP A 259 30.85 3.97 6.07
CA ASP A 259 30.41 2.63 6.51
C ASP A 259 29.10 2.68 7.30
N ARG A 260 28.40 3.81 7.31
CA ARG A 260 27.15 4.02 8.04
C ARG A 260 26.09 4.63 7.13
N PRO A 261 24.79 4.31 7.32
CA PRO A 261 24.22 3.49 8.41
C PRO A 261 24.40 1.97 8.18
N ILE A 262 24.27 1.18 9.25
CA ILE A 262 24.21 -0.29 9.17
C ILE A 262 22.82 -0.72 8.70
N ASN A 263 21.77 -0.08 9.24
CA ASN A 263 20.37 -0.31 8.84
C ASN A 263 19.89 0.83 7.97
N GLY A 264 19.30 0.50 6.82
CA GLY A 264 18.65 1.48 5.93
C GLY A 264 17.50 2.21 6.61
N ILE A 265 17.13 3.38 6.08
CA ILE A 265 16.15 4.28 6.69
C ILE A 265 14.82 3.61 6.98
N ASP A 266 14.30 2.77 6.07
CA ASP A 266 13.00 2.10 6.23
C ASP A 266 13.00 1.18 7.45
N SER A 267 14.07 0.39 7.63
CA SER A 267 14.24 -0.47 8.80
C SER A 267 14.34 0.34 10.09
N ARG A 268 15.11 1.45 10.08
CA ARG A 268 15.28 2.32 11.26
C ARG A 268 13.97 2.96 11.67
N MET A 269 13.21 3.48 10.71
CA MET A 269 11.91 4.09 10.96
C MET A 269 10.87 3.06 11.45
N SER A 270 10.80 1.88 10.82
CA SER A 270 9.89 0.82 11.24
C SER A 270 10.10 0.38 12.69
N VAL A 271 11.39 0.20 13.10
CA VAL A 271 11.70 -0.19 14.48
C VAL A 271 11.33 0.92 15.48
N LEU A 272 11.55 2.20 15.13
CA LEU A 272 11.15 3.33 15.97
C LEU A 272 9.64 3.44 16.10
N ALA A 273 8.90 3.28 15.00
CA ALA A 273 7.44 3.31 14.99
C ALA A 273 6.80 2.17 15.81
N GLY A 274 7.51 1.04 15.98
CA GLY A 274 7.11 -0.06 16.85
C GLY A 274 7.32 0.20 18.34
N LEU A 275 7.97 1.30 18.74
CA LEU A 275 8.18 1.64 20.13
C LEU A 275 6.93 2.33 20.71
N ARG A 276 6.41 1.80 21.82
CA ARG A 276 5.20 2.32 22.49
C ARG A 276 5.24 3.83 22.81
N SER A 277 6.42 4.39 22.98
CA SER A 277 6.61 5.80 23.31
C SER A 277 6.65 6.73 22.10
N VAL A 278 6.71 6.19 20.88
CA VAL A 278 6.84 6.97 19.66
C VAL A 278 5.47 7.04 18.96
N SER A 279 4.99 8.25 18.69
CA SER A 279 3.74 8.44 17.96
C SER A 279 3.98 8.56 16.47
N TYR A 280 4.91 9.42 16.04
CA TYR A 280 5.24 9.62 14.64
C TYR A 280 6.73 9.55 14.37
N VAL A 281 7.11 9.04 13.22
CA VAL A 281 8.49 8.98 12.73
C VAL A 281 8.54 9.65 11.35
N VAL A 282 9.40 10.68 11.21
CA VAL A 282 9.50 11.51 10.00
C VAL A 282 10.93 11.47 9.48
N PRO A 283 11.17 11.12 8.20
CA PRO A 283 12.50 11.20 7.61
C PRO A 283 12.89 12.64 7.27
N PHE A 284 14.18 12.96 7.34
CA PHE A 284 14.74 14.20 6.80
C PHE A 284 16.13 13.98 6.21
N SER A 285 16.53 14.78 5.22
CA SER A 285 17.76 14.61 4.43
C SER A 285 18.83 15.67 4.68
N GLU A 286 18.47 16.75 5.36
CA GLU A 286 19.35 17.84 5.67
C GLU A 286 20.42 17.46 6.74
N ASP A 287 21.50 18.24 6.84
CA ASP A 287 22.55 18.01 7.83
C ASP A 287 22.07 18.30 9.25
N THR A 288 21.08 19.19 9.40
CA THR A 288 20.43 19.50 10.67
C THR A 288 18.90 19.48 10.52
N PRO A 289 18.13 19.18 11.58
CA PRO A 289 16.67 19.14 11.53
C PRO A 289 16.04 20.54 11.63
N ALA A 290 16.79 21.63 11.58
CA ALA A 290 16.30 22.99 11.87
C ALA A 290 15.06 23.36 11.03
N ARG A 291 15.14 23.17 9.70
CA ARG A 291 14.01 23.44 8.80
C ARG A 291 12.77 22.59 9.15
N LEU A 292 12.97 21.30 9.42
CA LEU A 292 11.88 20.41 9.80
C LEU A 292 11.24 20.83 11.15
N ILE A 293 12.06 21.28 12.11
CA ILE A 293 11.59 21.81 13.39
C ILE A 293 10.76 23.08 13.18
N GLU A 294 11.20 23.99 12.31
CA GLU A 294 10.44 25.21 11.96
C GLU A 294 9.08 24.88 11.37
N VAL A 295 9.04 23.91 10.46
CA VAL A 295 7.81 23.50 9.75
C VAL A 295 6.83 22.78 10.69
N ILE A 296 7.32 21.86 11.54
CA ILE A 296 6.50 21.12 12.51
C ILE A 296 6.14 22.00 13.72
N SER A 297 7.05 22.91 14.11
CA SER A 297 6.88 23.83 15.24
C SER A 297 6.42 23.12 16.54
N PRO A 298 7.22 22.20 17.11
CA PRO A 298 6.83 21.45 18.30
C PRO A 298 6.75 22.38 19.55
N ASP A 299 5.96 21.98 20.55
CA ASP A 299 5.88 22.69 21.84
C ASP A 299 7.10 22.39 22.73
N VAL A 300 7.72 21.23 22.55
CA VAL A 300 8.91 20.81 23.28
C VAL A 300 9.93 20.21 22.33
N LEU A 301 11.15 20.70 22.33
CA LEU A 301 12.27 20.11 21.60
C LEU A 301 13.23 19.41 22.58
N VAL A 302 13.47 18.12 22.37
CA VAL A 302 14.34 17.32 23.25
C VAL A 302 15.60 16.88 22.51
N LYS A 303 16.74 17.04 23.18
CA LYS A 303 18.04 16.50 22.72
C LYS A 303 18.70 15.72 23.85
N GLY A 304 19.19 14.52 23.54
CA GLY A 304 19.94 13.72 24.48
C GLY A 304 21.41 14.11 24.50
N GLY A 305 21.99 14.24 25.69
CA GLY A 305 23.39 14.57 25.87
C GLY A 305 23.64 15.88 26.60
N ASP A 306 24.90 16.26 26.73
CA ASP A 306 25.37 17.47 27.45
C ASP A 306 25.48 18.66 26.47
N TYR A 307 24.46 18.95 25.70
CA TYR A 307 24.41 20.09 24.77
C TYR A 307 23.91 21.35 25.50
N ALA A 308 24.60 22.47 25.25
CA ALA A 308 23.99 23.76 25.58
C ALA A 308 22.78 24.01 24.67
N ILE A 309 21.74 24.69 25.16
CA ILE A 309 20.52 24.97 24.37
C ILE A 309 20.88 25.65 23.05
N SER A 310 21.84 26.57 23.05
CA SER A 310 22.33 27.29 21.86
C SER A 310 22.99 26.41 20.80
N GLU A 311 23.32 25.17 21.13
CA GLU A 311 23.94 24.20 20.20
C GLU A 311 22.90 23.28 19.56
N ILE A 312 21.66 23.34 20.03
CA ILE A 312 20.58 22.48 19.52
C ILE A 312 19.95 23.15 18.30
N ALA A 313 20.07 22.53 17.13
CA ALA A 313 19.49 23.04 15.90
C ALA A 313 17.95 23.22 16.04
N GLY A 314 17.44 24.40 15.66
CA GLY A 314 16.02 24.74 15.76
C GLY A 314 15.55 25.27 17.13
N HIS A 315 16.45 25.40 18.11
CA HIS A 315 16.11 25.90 19.44
C HIS A 315 15.51 27.32 19.42
N GLU A 316 16.05 28.20 18.57
CA GLU A 316 15.59 29.60 18.47
C GLU A 316 14.12 29.66 18.09
N HIS A 317 13.72 28.94 17.04
CA HIS A 317 12.34 28.89 16.59
C HIS A 317 11.37 28.39 17.66
N VAL A 318 11.75 27.31 18.38
CA VAL A 318 10.91 26.73 19.44
C VAL A 318 10.72 27.71 20.58
N LEU A 319 11.79 28.37 21.03
CA LEU A 319 11.71 29.38 22.11
C LEU A 319 10.94 30.63 21.68
N GLU A 320 11.11 31.13 20.46
CA GLU A 320 10.36 32.26 19.91
C GLU A 320 8.87 31.96 19.75
N SER A 321 8.53 30.71 19.47
CA SER A 321 7.14 30.23 19.39
C SER A 321 6.51 29.96 20.78
N GLY A 322 7.26 30.22 21.87
CA GLY A 322 6.77 30.01 23.26
C GLY A 322 6.90 28.57 23.75
N GLY A 323 7.63 27.71 23.04
CA GLY A 323 7.93 26.34 23.42
C GLY A 323 9.11 26.21 24.38
N GLU A 324 9.47 24.97 24.70
CA GLU A 324 10.52 24.58 25.64
C GLU A 324 11.61 23.76 24.91
N VAL A 325 12.89 23.91 25.37
CA VAL A 325 14.04 23.14 24.86
C VAL A 325 14.79 22.49 26.01
#